data_8aa720ab05196bb20efd979451fd1a80
#
_entry.id   8aa720ab05196bb20efd979451fd1a80
#
_cell.length_a   1.000
_cell.length_b   1.000
_cell.length_c   1.000
_cell.angle_alpha   90.00
_cell.angle_beta   90.00
_cell.angle_gamma   90.00
#
_symmetry.space_group_name_H-M   'P 1'
#
loop_
_entity.id
_entity.type
_entity.pdbx_description
1 polymer ?
#
loop_
_entity_poly.entity_id
_entity_poly.type
_entity_poly.pdbx_seq_one_letter_code
_entity_poly.pdbx_strand_id
1 'polypeptide(L)'
;EIASCLVGSEMCIRDRLCVKACKKIGYYGVGTFEFLYEDGQFYFIEMNTRVQVEHPVTELITGIDIVKEQISVAAGEKLNYRQEDIIFRGHAIECRINAENPYNFRPSPGIIKSYNVPGGPGVRVDTHLYQGYRIPSQYDSLIAKLCATGHNRETAIAQMRVALSEFMIEGIEHNVPLHCDLLTQSDFVKGQQSIHYLENWLAMRQKK
;
A
#
# COMPACT_ATOMS: atom_id res chain seq x y z
N GLU A 1 6.80 1.75 4.46
CA GLU A 1 8.08 1.21 3.98
C GLU A 1 8.50 0.09 4.89
N ILE A 2 8.45 -1.13 4.37
CA ILE A 2 9.40 -2.12 4.85
C ILE A 2 10.70 -1.65 4.25
N ALA A 3 11.53 -0.96 5.03
CA ALA A 3 12.84 -0.56 4.60
C ALA A 3 13.59 -1.83 4.18
N SER A 4 13.70 -2.04 2.88
CA SER A 4 14.66 -3.00 2.35
C SER A 4 16.02 -2.49 2.76
N CYS A 5 16.71 -3.20 3.63
CA CYS A 5 18.05 -2.88 4.11
C CYS A 5 18.22 -2.15 5.43
N LEU A 6 17.42 -2.45 6.41
CA LEU A 6 17.99 -2.47 7.75
C LEU A 6 18.10 -3.93 8.17
N VAL A 7 19.01 -4.66 7.57
CA VAL A 7 19.61 -5.87 8.15
C VAL A 7 20.50 -5.37 9.29
N GLY A 8 19.83 -4.82 10.32
CA GLY A 8 20.45 -4.36 11.54
C GLY A 8 19.85 -5.14 12.70
N SER A 9 20.60 -5.30 13.75
CA SER A 9 20.18 -5.93 15.01
C SER A 9 18.84 -5.37 15.55
N GLU A 10 18.52 -4.11 15.27
CA GLU A 10 17.35 -3.40 15.77
C GLU A 10 16.03 -3.86 15.15
N MET A 11 15.98 -4.12 13.83
CA MET A 11 14.78 -4.68 13.20
C MET A 11 14.48 -6.09 13.69
N CYS A 12 15.50 -6.90 13.86
CA CYS A 12 15.35 -8.24 14.45
C CYS A 12 14.83 -8.18 15.89
N ILE A 13 15.23 -7.16 16.66
CA ILE A 13 14.75 -6.96 18.04
C ILE A 13 13.28 -6.58 18.01
N ARG A 14 12.87 -5.60 17.20
CA ARG A 14 11.48 -5.18 17.02
C ARG A 14 10.59 -6.36 16.63
N ASP A 15 10.99 -7.13 15.62
CA ASP A 15 10.20 -8.25 15.11
C ASP A 15 10.01 -9.34 16.18
N ARG A 16 11.06 -9.65 16.95
CA ARG A 16 10.98 -10.58 18.08
C ARG A 16 10.06 -10.07 19.18
N LEU A 17 10.04 -8.76 19.45
CA LEU A 17 9.15 -8.16 20.44
C LEU A 17 7.69 -8.26 20.00
N CYS A 18 7.37 -8.01 18.73
CA CYS A 18 6.03 -8.19 18.16
C CYS A 18 5.56 -9.64 18.30
N VAL A 19 6.39 -10.60 17.90
CA VAL A 19 6.08 -12.04 18.05
C VAL A 19 5.88 -12.44 19.52
N LYS A 20 6.74 -11.94 20.43
CA LYS A 20 6.61 -12.20 21.87
C LYS A 20 5.32 -11.61 22.45
N ALA A 21 4.94 -10.41 22.01
CA ALA A 21 3.69 -9.77 22.43
C ALA A 21 2.48 -10.60 21.98
N CYS A 22 2.43 -10.99 20.69
CA CYS A 22 1.35 -11.85 20.18
C CYS A 22 1.24 -13.17 20.94
N LYS A 23 2.37 -13.83 21.20
CA LYS A 23 2.39 -15.09 21.98
C LYS A 23 1.87 -14.89 23.41
N LYS A 24 2.25 -13.78 24.05
CA LYS A 24 1.84 -13.49 25.44
C LYS A 24 0.34 -13.26 25.58
N ILE A 25 -0.29 -12.62 24.58
CA ILE A 25 -1.74 -12.36 24.58
C ILE A 25 -2.56 -13.47 23.90
N GLY A 26 -1.91 -14.50 23.36
CA GLY A 26 -2.58 -15.59 22.64
C GLY A 26 -3.18 -15.15 21.30
N TYR A 27 -2.64 -14.12 20.67
CA TYR A 27 -3.11 -13.63 19.38
C TYR A 27 -2.72 -14.57 18.24
N TYR A 28 -3.67 -14.88 17.38
CA TYR A 28 -3.46 -15.62 16.13
C TYR A 28 -4.24 -14.96 14.99
N GLY A 29 -3.73 -15.08 13.77
CA GLY A 29 -4.28 -14.44 12.59
C GLY A 29 -3.36 -13.32 12.06
N VAL A 30 -3.87 -12.56 11.10
CA VAL A 30 -3.15 -11.44 10.49
C VAL A 30 -3.23 -10.20 11.38
N GLY A 31 -2.11 -9.54 11.57
CA GLY A 31 -2.05 -8.26 12.28
C GLY A 31 -0.85 -7.44 11.83
N THR A 32 -0.92 -6.14 12.07
CA THR A 32 0.15 -5.19 11.77
C THR A 32 0.45 -4.35 12.99
N PHE A 33 1.72 -4.32 13.40
CA PHE A 33 2.21 -3.38 14.41
C PHE A 33 2.70 -2.11 13.72
N GLU A 34 2.20 -0.96 14.15
CA GLU A 34 2.60 0.34 13.64
C GLU A 34 3.56 1.04 14.60
N PHE A 35 4.61 1.63 14.02
CA PHE A 35 5.66 2.32 14.76
C PHE A 35 6.00 3.65 14.10
N LEU A 36 6.29 4.66 14.90
CA LEU A 36 7.12 5.78 14.47
C LEU A 36 8.58 5.35 14.52
N TYR A 37 9.37 5.81 13.56
CA TYR A 37 10.81 5.59 13.51
C TYR A 37 11.52 6.92 13.45
N GLU A 38 12.39 7.19 14.44
CA GLU A 38 13.19 8.40 14.51
C GLU A 38 14.53 8.06 15.19
N ASP A 39 15.62 8.54 14.62
CA ASP A 39 16.99 8.40 15.14
C ASP A 39 17.38 6.97 15.56
N GLY A 40 17.02 5.98 14.74
CA GLY A 40 17.31 4.57 15.03
C GLY A 40 16.37 3.90 16.02
N GLN A 41 15.36 4.62 16.55
CA GLN A 41 14.42 4.11 17.56
C GLN A 41 13.04 3.86 16.96
N PHE A 42 12.38 2.79 17.44
CA PHE A 42 11.01 2.45 17.10
C PHE A 42 10.07 2.76 18.26
N TYR A 43 9.08 3.60 18.03
CA TYR A 43 8.05 3.97 19.00
C TYR A 43 6.74 3.31 18.61
N PHE A 44 6.24 2.38 19.42
CA PHE A 44 4.97 1.69 19.17
C PHE A 44 3.80 2.66 19.21
N ILE A 45 2.94 2.59 18.19
CA ILE A 45 1.71 3.37 18.10
C ILE A 45 0.52 2.47 18.43
N GLU A 46 0.27 1.46 17.57
CA GLU A 46 -0.88 0.59 17.70
C GLU A 46 -0.66 -0.77 17.03
N MET A 47 -1.56 -1.70 17.30
CA MET A 47 -1.68 -2.96 16.56
C MET A 47 -3.04 -3.03 15.89
N ASN A 48 -3.03 -3.14 14.57
CA ASN A 48 -4.23 -3.45 13.80
C ASN A 48 -4.42 -4.97 13.74
N THR A 49 -5.49 -5.49 14.36
CA THR A 49 -5.79 -6.92 14.44
C THR A 49 -6.63 -7.40 13.26
N ARG A 50 -6.26 -7.01 12.07
CA ARG A 50 -6.91 -7.29 10.79
C ARG A 50 -5.89 -7.22 9.66
N VAL A 51 -6.28 -7.69 8.48
CA VAL A 51 -5.53 -7.38 7.25
C VAL A 51 -5.63 -5.88 6.95
N GLN A 52 -4.54 -5.27 6.52
CA GLN A 52 -4.52 -3.87 6.09
C GLN A 52 -4.75 -3.74 4.58
N VAL A 53 -5.16 -2.55 4.14
CA VAL A 53 -5.40 -2.26 2.72
C VAL A 53 -4.15 -2.55 1.89
N GLU A 54 -2.98 -2.15 2.40
CA GLU A 54 -1.67 -2.24 1.77
C GLU A 54 -0.98 -3.62 1.85
N HIS A 55 -1.67 -4.68 2.28
CA HIS A 55 -1.11 -6.03 2.28
C HIS A 55 -0.54 -6.49 0.91
N PRO A 56 -1.07 -6.03 -0.26
CA PRO A 56 -0.54 -6.45 -1.55
C PRO A 56 0.95 -6.18 -1.76
N VAL A 57 1.51 -5.10 -1.20
CA VAL A 57 2.95 -4.83 -1.34
C VAL A 57 3.80 -5.91 -0.67
N THR A 58 3.38 -6.40 0.49
CA THR A 58 4.04 -7.52 1.18
C THR A 58 3.88 -8.82 0.39
N GLU A 59 2.69 -9.11 -0.11
CA GLU A 59 2.43 -10.30 -0.94
C GLU A 59 3.30 -10.33 -2.18
N LEU A 60 3.43 -9.19 -2.87
CA LEU A 60 4.19 -9.07 -4.11
C LEU A 60 5.70 -9.29 -3.92
N ILE A 61 6.28 -8.87 -2.80
CA ILE A 61 7.71 -9.02 -2.54
C ILE A 61 8.07 -10.33 -1.83
N THR A 62 7.11 -11.00 -1.18
CA THR A 62 7.34 -12.27 -0.47
C THR A 62 6.83 -13.48 -1.23
N GLY A 63 5.83 -13.31 -2.10
CA GLY A 63 5.11 -14.39 -2.76
C GLY A 63 4.12 -15.13 -1.86
N ILE A 64 3.80 -14.57 -0.68
CA ILE A 64 2.85 -15.16 0.29
C ILE A 64 1.50 -14.46 0.15
N ASP A 65 0.44 -15.23 -0.04
CA ASP A 65 -0.94 -14.76 -0.04
C ASP A 65 -1.44 -14.64 1.42
N ILE A 66 -1.39 -13.41 1.95
CA ILE A 66 -1.72 -13.12 3.35
C ILE A 66 -3.18 -13.44 3.66
N VAL A 67 -4.10 -13.16 2.73
CA VAL A 67 -5.53 -13.42 2.91
C VAL A 67 -5.81 -14.91 2.96
N LYS A 68 -5.19 -15.70 2.08
CA LYS A 68 -5.26 -17.16 2.11
C LYS A 68 -4.72 -17.72 3.42
N GLU A 69 -3.55 -17.27 3.86
CA GLU A 69 -2.97 -17.71 5.14
C GLU A 69 -3.85 -17.32 6.33
N GLN A 70 -4.50 -16.16 6.31
CA GLN A 70 -5.46 -15.77 7.34
C GLN A 70 -6.63 -16.77 7.43
N ILE A 71 -7.15 -17.21 6.28
CA ILE A 71 -8.23 -18.19 6.21
C ILE A 71 -7.77 -19.56 6.72
N SER A 72 -6.59 -20.02 6.30
CA SER A 72 -6.01 -21.30 6.75
C SER A 72 -5.77 -21.30 8.26
N VAL A 73 -5.22 -20.24 8.81
CA VAL A 73 -5.01 -20.10 10.27
C VAL A 73 -6.34 -20.09 11.03
N ALA A 74 -7.36 -19.40 10.49
CA ALA A 74 -8.71 -19.41 11.08
C ALA A 74 -9.37 -20.79 11.04
N ALA A 75 -9.04 -21.61 10.04
CA ALA A 75 -9.47 -23.01 9.96
C ALA A 75 -8.67 -23.95 10.89
N GLY A 76 -7.69 -23.44 11.64
CA GLY A 76 -6.87 -24.20 12.57
C GLY A 76 -5.63 -24.83 11.95
N GLU A 77 -5.31 -24.49 10.72
CA GLU A 77 -4.08 -24.96 10.05
C GLU A 77 -2.85 -24.20 10.56
N LYS A 78 -1.69 -24.83 10.46
CA LYS A 78 -0.40 -24.21 10.76
C LYS A 78 0.21 -23.65 9.47
N LEU A 79 0.97 -22.58 9.59
CA LEU A 79 1.78 -22.08 8.47
C LEU A 79 2.76 -23.17 8.00
N ASN A 80 2.89 -23.31 6.67
CA ASN A 80 3.75 -24.32 6.06
C ASN A 80 5.19 -23.81 5.82
N TYR A 81 5.55 -22.66 6.37
CA TYR A 81 6.86 -22.02 6.24
C TYR A 81 7.26 -21.38 7.57
N ARG A 82 8.54 -21.12 7.74
CA ARG A 82 9.13 -20.42 8.86
C ARG A 82 9.53 -19.00 8.47
N GLN A 83 9.87 -18.16 9.46
CA GLN A 83 10.32 -16.79 9.20
C GLN A 83 11.57 -16.75 8.30
N GLU A 84 12.48 -17.71 8.44
CA GLU A 84 13.71 -17.84 7.65
C GLU A 84 13.48 -18.23 6.18
N ASP A 85 12.31 -18.77 5.85
CA ASP A 85 11.92 -19.12 4.48
C ASP A 85 11.42 -17.91 3.70
N ILE A 86 11.13 -16.79 4.39
CA ILE A 86 10.62 -15.57 3.79
C ILE A 86 11.77 -14.78 3.15
N ILE A 87 11.75 -14.70 1.83
CA ILE A 87 12.74 -13.96 1.05
C ILE A 87 12.06 -12.77 0.37
N PHE A 88 12.53 -11.56 0.66
CA PHE A 88 12.09 -10.36 -0.04
C PHE A 88 12.71 -10.29 -1.44
N ARG A 89 11.86 -10.13 -2.45
CA ARG A 89 12.27 -10.07 -3.86
C ARG A 89 11.80 -8.78 -4.49
N GLY A 90 12.74 -7.99 -4.96
CA GLY A 90 12.44 -6.75 -5.66
C GLY A 90 11.84 -5.67 -4.73
N HIS A 91 11.01 -4.84 -5.32
CA HIS A 91 10.33 -3.72 -4.69
C HIS A 91 8.90 -3.61 -5.20
N ALA A 92 7.96 -3.22 -4.34
CA ALA A 92 6.58 -2.99 -4.71
C ALA A 92 6.10 -1.62 -4.24
N ILE A 93 5.22 -1.01 -5.02
CA ILE A 93 4.54 0.25 -4.69
C ILE A 93 3.04 0.01 -4.87
N GLU A 94 2.23 0.52 -3.95
CA GLU A 94 0.78 0.56 -4.06
C GLU A 94 0.30 2.02 -4.13
N CYS A 95 -0.61 2.29 -5.07
CA CYS A 95 -1.41 3.51 -5.10
C CYS A 95 -2.86 3.13 -4.77
N ARG A 96 -3.41 3.72 -3.70
CA ARG A 96 -4.84 3.64 -3.41
C ARG A 96 -5.57 4.60 -4.33
N ILE A 97 -6.41 4.07 -5.22
CA ILE A 97 -7.21 4.88 -6.12
C ILE A 97 -8.54 5.17 -5.46
N ASN A 98 -8.78 6.45 -5.21
CA ASN A 98 -9.94 6.95 -4.50
C ASN A 98 -10.83 7.79 -5.43
N ALA A 99 -12.14 7.65 -5.29
CA ALA A 99 -13.15 8.47 -5.93
C ALA A 99 -13.28 9.83 -5.21
N GLU A 100 -12.31 10.69 -5.44
CA GLU A 100 -12.19 12.00 -4.78
C GLU A 100 -11.39 12.98 -5.63
N ASN A 101 -11.59 14.26 -5.39
CA ASN A 101 -10.78 15.28 -6.02
C ASN A 101 -9.31 15.12 -5.59
N PRO A 102 -8.34 15.09 -6.54
CA PRO A 102 -6.95 14.77 -6.27
C PRO A 102 -6.22 15.72 -5.32
N TYR A 103 -6.71 16.94 -5.14
CA TYR A 103 -5.96 17.97 -4.41
C TYR A 103 -6.66 18.52 -3.17
N ASN A 104 -7.99 18.39 -3.07
CA ASN A 104 -8.75 18.81 -1.90
C ASN A 104 -9.46 17.64 -1.19
N PHE A 105 -9.30 16.41 -1.72
CA PHE A 105 -9.82 15.16 -1.17
C PHE A 105 -11.35 15.11 -1.00
N ARG A 106 -12.09 16.01 -1.69
CA ARG A 106 -13.56 15.98 -1.66
C ARG A 106 -14.05 14.69 -2.34
N PRO A 107 -14.88 13.87 -1.69
CA PRO A 107 -15.46 12.67 -2.30
C PRO A 107 -16.21 12.98 -3.58
N SER A 108 -16.09 12.11 -4.57
CA SER A 108 -16.75 12.21 -5.88
C SER A 108 -17.55 10.95 -6.19
N PRO A 109 -18.69 10.70 -5.50
CA PRO A 109 -19.58 9.62 -5.85
C PRO A 109 -20.20 9.84 -7.23
N GLY A 110 -20.49 8.74 -7.95
CA GLY A 110 -21.06 8.87 -9.29
C GLY A 110 -21.16 7.54 -10.01
N ILE A 111 -21.40 7.61 -11.32
CA ILE A 111 -21.46 6.42 -12.19
C ILE A 111 -20.21 6.38 -13.06
N ILE A 112 -19.54 5.24 -13.07
CA ILE A 112 -18.40 4.96 -13.94
C ILE A 112 -18.89 4.86 -15.38
N LYS A 113 -18.52 5.83 -16.21
CA LYS A 113 -18.91 5.90 -17.62
C LYS A 113 -18.01 5.08 -18.50
N SER A 114 -16.70 5.12 -18.22
CA SER A 114 -15.66 4.38 -18.93
C SER A 114 -14.64 3.88 -17.91
N TYR A 115 -14.15 2.67 -18.13
CA TYR A 115 -13.23 2.02 -17.22
C TYR A 115 -12.26 1.13 -17.98
N ASN A 116 -10.97 1.41 -17.85
CA ASN A 116 -9.89 0.57 -18.37
C ASN A 116 -8.81 0.41 -17.32
N VAL A 117 -8.50 -0.82 -16.96
CA VAL A 117 -7.44 -1.15 -16.00
C VAL A 117 -6.13 -1.42 -16.72
N PRO A 118 -5.01 -0.92 -16.18
CA PRO A 118 -3.70 -1.28 -16.68
C PRO A 118 -3.40 -2.76 -16.42
N GLY A 119 -2.50 -3.32 -17.20
CA GLY A 119 -2.09 -4.72 -17.08
C GLY A 119 -0.63 -4.93 -17.45
N GLY A 120 -0.25 -6.20 -17.56
CA GLY A 120 1.10 -6.61 -17.92
C GLY A 120 1.93 -7.13 -16.76
N PRO A 121 3.16 -7.60 -17.03
CA PRO A 121 4.03 -8.15 -16.00
C PRO A 121 4.34 -7.14 -14.90
N GLY A 122 4.17 -7.56 -13.63
CA GLY A 122 4.47 -6.71 -12.49
C GLY A 122 3.39 -5.68 -12.12
N VAL A 123 2.22 -5.72 -12.78
CA VAL A 123 1.07 -4.88 -12.44
C VAL A 123 -0.04 -5.75 -11.85
N ARG A 124 -0.58 -5.33 -10.70
CA ARG A 124 -1.75 -5.93 -10.06
C ARG A 124 -2.77 -4.85 -9.75
N VAL A 125 -4.04 -5.10 -10.07
CA VAL A 125 -5.16 -4.23 -9.74
C VAL A 125 -6.19 -5.01 -8.94
N ASP A 126 -6.42 -4.61 -7.70
CA ASP A 126 -7.50 -5.13 -6.86
C ASP A 126 -8.63 -4.10 -6.88
N THR A 127 -9.77 -4.45 -7.44
CA THR A 127 -10.89 -3.53 -7.62
C THR A 127 -12.22 -4.26 -7.69
N HIS A 128 -13.29 -3.55 -7.35
CA HIS A 128 -14.68 -3.99 -7.54
C HIS A 128 -15.38 -3.22 -8.67
N LEU A 129 -14.67 -2.30 -9.35
CA LEU A 129 -15.24 -1.45 -10.38
C LEU A 129 -15.50 -2.20 -11.68
N TYR A 130 -16.54 -1.71 -12.38
CA TYR A 130 -16.85 -2.02 -13.77
C TYR A 130 -17.59 -0.85 -14.41
N GLN A 131 -17.64 -0.80 -15.72
CA GLN A 131 -18.40 0.24 -16.43
C GLN A 131 -19.90 0.17 -16.06
N GLY A 132 -20.48 1.31 -15.68
CA GLY A 132 -21.85 1.41 -15.19
C GLY A 132 -21.98 1.26 -13.67
N TYR A 133 -20.91 0.90 -12.94
CA TYR A 133 -20.95 0.82 -11.48
C TYR A 133 -21.24 2.20 -10.88
N ARG A 134 -22.16 2.22 -9.88
CA ARG A 134 -22.47 3.43 -9.09
C ARG A 134 -21.68 3.40 -7.78
N ILE A 135 -20.78 4.34 -7.61
CA ILE A 135 -20.04 4.53 -6.36
C ILE A 135 -21.00 5.12 -5.32
N PRO A 136 -21.24 4.42 -4.20
CA PRO A 136 -22.10 4.89 -3.14
C PRO A 136 -21.44 6.02 -2.35
N SER A 137 -22.23 6.97 -1.88
CA SER A 137 -21.74 8.11 -1.07
C SER A 137 -21.59 7.79 0.42
N GLN A 138 -22.04 6.61 0.86
CA GLN A 138 -22.09 6.21 2.27
C GLN A 138 -20.84 5.45 2.73
N TYR A 139 -19.98 5.06 1.81
CA TYR A 139 -18.75 4.29 2.09
C TYR A 139 -17.50 5.11 1.81
N ASP A 140 -16.37 4.56 2.19
CA ASP A 140 -15.04 5.10 1.86
C ASP A 140 -14.88 5.30 0.35
N SER A 141 -14.06 6.29 -0.02
CA SER A 141 -13.78 6.63 -1.42
C SER A 141 -12.87 5.64 -2.16
N LEU A 142 -12.29 4.66 -1.47
CA LEU A 142 -11.38 3.67 -2.06
C LEU A 142 -12.11 2.79 -3.10
N ILE A 143 -11.64 2.83 -4.34
CA ILE A 143 -12.26 2.11 -5.46
C ILE A 143 -11.34 1.10 -6.14
N ALA A 144 -10.03 1.27 -6.01
CA ALA A 144 -9.05 0.30 -6.49
C ALA A 144 -7.73 0.43 -5.73
N LYS A 145 -6.96 -0.65 -5.74
CA LYS A 145 -5.54 -0.66 -5.37
C LYS A 145 -4.74 -1.00 -6.61
N LEU A 146 -3.91 -0.08 -7.07
CA LEU A 146 -2.98 -0.31 -8.16
C LEU A 146 -1.61 -0.58 -7.55
N CYS A 147 -1.06 -1.76 -7.83
CA CYS A 147 0.25 -2.17 -7.36
C CYS A 147 1.19 -2.40 -8.54
N ALA A 148 2.43 -1.96 -8.41
CA ALA A 148 3.48 -2.21 -9.39
C ALA A 148 4.74 -2.74 -8.71
N THR A 149 5.43 -3.68 -9.38
CA THR A 149 6.67 -4.29 -8.89
C THR A 149 7.84 -4.01 -9.81
N GLY A 150 9.04 -4.06 -9.27
CA GLY A 150 10.29 -3.97 -10.00
C GLY A 150 11.42 -4.64 -9.23
N HIS A 151 12.56 -4.86 -9.86
CA HIS A 151 13.72 -5.43 -9.18
C HIS A 151 14.34 -4.46 -8.16
N ASN A 152 14.03 -3.18 -8.26
CA ASN A 152 14.39 -2.14 -7.29
C ASN A 152 13.32 -1.04 -7.26
N ARG A 153 13.49 -0.02 -6.37
CA ARG A 153 12.53 1.09 -6.23
C ARG A 153 12.35 1.88 -7.52
N GLU A 154 13.42 2.17 -8.24
CA GLU A 154 13.40 2.95 -9.48
C GLU A 154 12.53 2.26 -10.54
N THR A 155 12.74 0.97 -10.77
CA THR A 155 11.94 0.19 -11.74
C THR A 155 10.49 0.02 -11.30
N ALA A 156 10.21 -0.10 -10.00
CA ALA A 156 8.84 -0.14 -9.49
C ALA A 156 8.13 1.22 -9.70
N ILE A 157 8.82 2.35 -9.50
CA ILE A 157 8.29 3.70 -9.80
C ILE A 157 8.02 3.85 -11.30
N ALA A 158 8.96 3.44 -12.16
CA ALA A 158 8.77 3.51 -13.60
C ALA A 158 7.57 2.69 -14.06
N GLN A 159 7.43 1.46 -13.55
CA GLN A 159 6.29 0.60 -13.84
C GLN A 159 4.96 1.19 -13.35
N MET A 160 4.94 1.77 -12.14
CA MET A 160 3.75 2.43 -11.59
C MET A 160 3.33 3.64 -12.43
N ARG A 161 4.28 4.43 -12.92
CA ARG A 161 3.98 5.58 -13.79
C ARG A 161 3.34 5.15 -15.10
N VAL A 162 3.83 4.06 -15.72
CA VAL A 162 3.21 3.48 -16.92
C VAL A 162 1.79 3.02 -16.59
N ALA A 163 1.63 2.23 -15.53
CA ALA A 163 0.33 1.71 -15.14
C ALA A 163 -0.69 2.83 -14.84
N LEU A 164 -0.30 3.90 -14.15
CA LEU A 164 -1.17 5.06 -13.91
C LEU A 164 -1.55 5.81 -15.19
N SER A 165 -0.65 5.86 -16.19
CA SER A 165 -0.94 6.51 -17.47
C SER A 165 -1.95 5.74 -18.32
N GLU A 166 -2.08 4.44 -18.10
CA GLU A 166 -3.04 3.56 -18.78
C GLU A 166 -4.36 3.41 -18.01
N PHE A 167 -4.38 3.82 -16.73
CA PHE A 167 -5.55 3.68 -15.86
C PHE A 167 -6.59 4.74 -16.18
N MET A 168 -7.64 4.36 -16.90
CA MET A 168 -8.71 5.27 -17.32
C MET A 168 -9.97 5.04 -16.50
N ILE A 169 -10.45 6.10 -15.85
CA ILE A 169 -11.70 6.12 -15.10
C ILE A 169 -12.42 7.42 -15.48
N GLU A 170 -13.64 7.31 -16.02
CA GLU A 170 -14.45 8.46 -16.39
C GLU A 170 -15.79 8.45 -15.68
N GLY A 171 -16.34 9.64 -15.46
CA GLY A 171 -17.65 9.85 -14.82
C GLY A 171 -17.58 10.32 -13.38
N ILE A 172 -16.38 10.31 -12.80
CA ILE A 172 -16.09 10.79 -11.44
C ILE A 172 -14.75 11.51 -11.42
N GLU A 173 -14.47 12.28 -10.36
CA GLU A 173 -13.10 12.67 -10.02
C GLU A 173 -12.40 11.53 -9.27
N HIS A 174 -11.09 11.42 -9.46
CA HIS A 174 -10.24 10.40 -8.81
C HIS A 174 -8.83 10.94 -8.60
N ASN A 175 -8.11 10.34 -7.66
CA ASN A 175 -6.79 10.81 -7.24
C ASN A 175 -5.60 10.32 -8.09
N VAL A 176 -5.83 9.64 -9.21
CA VAL A 176 -4.74 9.23 -10.15
C VAL A 176 -3.81 10.39 -10.52
N PRO A 177 -4.30 11.62 -10.84
CA PRO A 177 -3.43 12.76 -11.14
C PRO A 177 -2.48 13.11 -10.00
N LEU A 178 -2.92 13.02 -8.74
CA LEU A 178 -2.07 13.24 -7.58
C LEU A 178 -0.93 12.22 -7.51
N HIS A 179 -1.23 10.94 -7.74
CA HIS A 179 -0.19 9.90 -7.77
C HIS A 179 0.82 10.13 -8.89
N CYS A 180 0.37 10.53 -10.09
CA CYS A 180 1.26 10.89 -11.19
C CYS A 180 2.21 12.03 -10.82
N ASP A 181 1.66 13.08 -10.17
CA ASP A 181 2.46 14.22 -9.70
C ASP A 181 3.50 13.78 -8.65
N LEU A 182 3.09 13.02 -7.64
CA LEU A 182 3.97 12.58 -6.54
C LEU A 182 5.10 11.68 -7.00
N LEU A 183 4.84 10.75 -7.93
CA LEU A 183 5.87 9.85 -8.47
C LEU A 183 6.95 10.55 -9.31
N THR A 184 6.79 11.84 -9.61
CA THR A 184 7.80 12.67 -10.27
C THR A 184 8.62 13.51 -9.29
N GLN A 185 8.22 13.59 -8.02
CA GLN A 185 8.90 14.41 -7.03
C GLN A 185 10.21 13.76 -6.57
N SER A 186 11.30 14.52 -6.58
CA SER A 186 12.64 14.02 -6.23
C SER A 186 12.70 13.39 -4.85
N ASP A 187 12.01 13.98 -3.88
CA ASP A 187 12.01 13.51 -2.49
C ASP A 187 11.27 12.18 -2.36
N PHE A 188 10.15 12.02 -3.09
CA PHE A 188 9.44 10.74 -3.16
C PHE A 188 10.31 9.66 -3.83
N VAL A 189 10.94 9.98 -4.96
CA VAL A 189 11.81 9.05 -5.68
C VAL A 189 12.97 8.58 -4.80
N LYS A 190 13.55 9.49 -4.01
CA LYS A 190 14.65 9.19 -3.08
C LYS A 190 14.21 8.56 -1.76
N GLY A 191 12.90 8.50 -1.46
CA GLY A 191 12.41 8.00 -0.18
C GLY A 191 12.72 8.91 1.01
N GLN A 192 12.76 10.22 0.81
CA GLN A 192 13.15 11.24 1.81
C GLN A 192 11.97 12.09 2.29
N GLN A 193 10.75 11.63 2.13
CA GLN A 193 9.56 12.35 2.56
C GLN A 193 9.33 12.21 4.08
N SER A 194 8.98 13.34 4.71
CA SER A 194 8.50 13.38 6.10
C SER A 194 6.98 13.14 6.15
N ILE A 195 6.44 12.98 7.36
CA ILE A 195 4.98 12.82 7.59
C ILE A 195 4.17 14.05 7.12
N HIS A 196 4.78 15.25 7.04
CA HIS A 196 4.15 16.50 6.59
C HIS A 196 4.41 16.80 5.10
N TYR A 197 5.05 15.88 4.39
CA TYR A 197 5.47 16.13 3.01
C TYR A 197 4.30 16.51 2.09
N LEU A 198 3.21 15.74 2.11
CA LEU A 198 2.07 15.96 1.23
C LEU A 198 1.36 17.28 1.53
N GLU A 199 1.15 17.62 2.81
CA GLU A 199 0.53 18.88 3.23
C GLU A 199 1.32 20.08 2.71
N ASN A 200 2.64 20.06 2.92
CA ASN A 200 3.53 21.13 2.46
C ASN A 200 3.55 21.25 0.94
N TRP A 201 3.57 20.13 0.24
CA TRP A 201 3.55 20.12 -1.23
C TRP A 201 2.24 20.69 -1.79
N LEU A 202 1.09 20.32 -1.23
CA LEU A 202 -0.23 20.86 -1.62
C LEU A 202 -0.32 22.35 -1.34
N ALA A 203 0.16 22.83 -0.18
CA ALA A 203 0.16 24.24 0.17
C ALA A 203 1.00 25.09 -0.81
N MET A 204 2.12 24.56 -1.29
CA MET A 204 2.93 25.23 -2.32
C MET A 204 2.24 25.26 -3.69
N ARG A 205 1.47 24.23 -4.03
CA ARG A 205 0.72 24.17 -5.31
C ARG A 205 -0.44 25.17 -5.36
N GLN A 206 -1.12 25.42 -4.24
CA GLN A 206 -2.21 26.40 -4.16
C GLN A 206 -1.76 27.86 -4.29
N LYS A 207 -0.47 28.14 -4.11
CA LYS A 207 0.12 29.49 -4.23
C LYS A 207 0.59 29.84 -5.64
N LYS A 208 0.56 28.89 -6.57
CA LYS A 208 0.86 29.08 -8.00
C LYS A 208 -0.41 29.22 -8.83
#